data_9bc163c3f804db33bc7fbe2a366448ed
#
_entry.id   9bc163c3f804db33bc7fbe2a366448ed
#
_cell.length_a   1.000
_cell.length_b   1.000
_cell.length_c   1.000
_cell.angle_alpha   90.00
_cell.angle_beta   90.00
_cell.angle_gamma   90.00
#
_symmetry.space_group_name_H-M   'P 1'
#
loop_
_entity.id
_entity.type
_entity.pdbx_description
1 polymer ?
#
loop_
_entity_poly.entity_id
_entity_poly.type
_entity_poly.pdbx_seq_one_letter_code
_entity_poly.pdbx_strand_id
1 'polypeptide(L)'
;MPSALFNKDRPLVLGHRGVPEEHQENTMVGFQRALALGLDGIELDVFLTKDEKLVVFHDLDTERLTGVSKTITEMTWPEIQQLEIKQSLNVGDKVIDYGKPEKIVLLEDVLEETRGKLLVDIEIKAYGIDFGQRHTGTAIANLIKKMGVEKDVFVTSFNFWPVWWLERTYPGLESGFSYAPIFKNNFLVQNLMESSLMGKLVGSTSTNISLNMFDDDTIEKVHKKGLAIGAWTVFSQDSKWLGDSISPEKELELVKNLTQRGVDYFITDDPIRLRDVLNGLN
;
A
#
# COMPACT_ATOMS: atom_id res chain seq x y z
N MET A 1 8.38 20.71 5.63
CA MET A 1 6.98 21.06 5.28
C MET A 1 6.09 20.07 5.99
N PRO A 2 4.85 20.40 6.38
CA PRO A 2 3.97 19.38 6.91
C PRO A 2 3.76 18.30 5.82
N SER A 3 3.78 17.03 6.23
CA SER A 3 3.53 15.89 5.35
C SER A 3 2.14 15.99 4.71
N ALA A 4 2.03 15.60 3.43
CA ALA A 4 0.75 15.51 2.74
C ALA A 4 -0.21 14.51 3.42
N LEU A 5 0.34 13.59 4.23
CA LEU A 5 -0.41 12.58 4.97
C LEU A 5 -1.23 13.15 6.13
N PHE A 6 -0.81 14.29 6.71
CA PHE A 6 -1.57 14.94 7.79
C PHE A 6 -2.68 15.83 7.22
N ASN A 7 -3.81 15.22 6.87
CA ASN A 7 -5.02 15.97 6.53
C ASN A 7 -5.78 16.31 7.83
N LYS A 8 -6.20 17.58 7.98
CA LYS A 8 -6.84 18.05 9.21
C LYS A 8 -8.37 17.95 9.18
N ASP A 9 -8.95 17.83 7.99
CA ASP A 9 -10.40 17.92 7.83
C ASP A 9 -11.07 16.54 7.84
N ARG A 10 -10.43 15.53 7.26
CA ARG A 10 -10.89 14.15 7.22
C ARG A 10 -9.73 13.20 6.89
N PRO A 11 -9.84 11.89 7.18
CA PRO A 11 -8.88 10.91 6.68
C PRO A 11 -8.81 10.91 5.16
N LEU A 12 -7.61 10.69 4.60
CA LEU A 12 -7.45 10.45 3.17
C LEU A 12 -7.98 9.06 2.79
N VAL A 13 -8.50 8.92 1.59
CA VAL A 13 -8.99 7.65 1.03
C VAL A 13 -8.05 7.21 -0.08
N LEU A 14 -7.30 6.14 0.16
CA LEU A 14 -6.41 5.52 -0.79
C LEU A 14 -7.00 4.20 -1.28
N GLY A 15 -7.12 4.05 -2.60
CA GLY A 15 -7.56 2.79 -3.21
C GLY A 15 -6.44 1.74 -3.15
N HIS A 16 -6.68 0.63 -2.45
CA HIS A 16 -5.75 -0.49 -2.32
C HIS A 16 -5.55 -1.17 -3.67
N ARG A 17 -4.33 -1.12 -4.22
CA ARG A 17 -4.01 -1.59 -5.58
C ARG A 17 -4.88 -0.96 -6.67
N GLY A 18 -5.40 0.26 -6.45
CA GLY A 18 -6.33 0.96 -7.31
C GLY A 18 -7.79 0.85 -6.88
N VAL A 19 -8.66 0.26 -7.72
CA VAL A 19 -10.09 0.05 -7.44
C VAL A 19 -10.45 -1.41 -7.78
N PRO A 20 -10.08 -2.39 -6.92
CA PRO A 20 -10.13 -3.81 -7.24
C PRO A 20 -11.55 -4.36 -7.40
N GLU A 21 -12.58 -3.66 -6.96
CA GLU A 21 -13.98 -4.04 -7.23
C GLU A 21 -14.39 -3.82 -8.70
N GLU A 22 -13.75 -2.88 -9.40
CA GLU A 22 -14.12 -2.52 -10.78
C GLU A 22 -13.06 -2.91 -11.81
N HIS A 23 -11.78 -3.03 -11.40
CA HIS A 23 -10.65 -3.33 -12.28
C HIS A 23 -9.64 -4.24 -11.59
N GLN A 24 -8.87 -4.99 -12.38
CA GLN A 24 -7.82 -5.85 -11.83
C GLN A 24 -6.83 -5.04 -10.99
N GLU A 25 -6.42 -5.63 -9.87
CA GLU A 25 -5.44 -5.06 -8.94
C GLU A 25 -4.14 -4.68 -9.65
N ASN A 26 -3.52 -3.56 -9.22
CA ASN A 26 -2.21 -3.12 -9.70
C ASN A 26 -2.14 -2.88 -11.23
N THR A 27 -3.22 -2.39 -11.82
CA THR A 27 -3.30 -2.08 -13.25
C THR A 27 -3.50 -0.61 -13.54
N MET A 28 -3.05 -0.15 -14.71
CA MET A 28 -3.23 1.24 -15.12
C MET A 28 -4.70 1.66 -15.16
N VAL A 29 -5.58 0.78 -15.62
CA VAL A 29 -7.03 1.07 -15.67
C VAL A 29 -7.62 1.25 -14.27
N GLY A 30 -7.17 0.47 -13.28
CA GLY A 30 -7.56 0.64 -11.87
C GLY A 30 -7.09 1.99 -11.30
N PHE A 31 -5.88 2.42 -11.63
CA PHE A 31 -5.34 3.72 -11.20
C PHE A 31 -6.04 4.89 -11.90
N GLN A 32 -6.32 4.79 -13.20
CA GLN A 32 -7.12 5.78 -13.93
C GLN A 32 -8.55 5.85 -13.38
N ARG A 33 -9.11 4.73 -12.93
CA ARG A 33 -10.42 4.74 -12.28
C ARG A 33 -10.39 5.47 -10.94
N ALA A 34 -9.33 5.30 -10.14
CA ALA A 34 -9.12 6.06 -8.90
C ALA A 34 -9.05 7.57 -9.17
N LEU A 35 -8.35 7.99 -10.23
CA LEU A 35 -8.33 9.38 -10.72
C LEU A 35 -9.74 9.87 -11.08
N ALA A 36 -10.48 9.10 -11.87
CA ALA A 36 -11.84 9.46 -12.31
C ALA A 36 -12.84 9.56 -11.15
N LEU A 37 -12.64 8.76 -10.10
CA LEU A 37 -13.42 8.84 -8.86
C LEU A 37 -13.02 10.04 -7.98
N GLY A 38 -11.90 10.71 -8.26
CA GLY A 38 -11.38 11.80 -7.43
C GLY A 38 -10.97 11.31 -6.04
N LEU A 39 -10.32 10.15 -5.94
CA LEU A 39 -9.72 9.68 -4.69
C LEU A 39 -8.57 10.59 -4.28
N ASP A 40 -8.21 10.56 -2.99
CA ASP A 40 -7.05 11.30 -2.49
C ASP A 40 -5.74 10.63 -2.93
N GLY A 41 -5.74 9.30 -3.07
CA GLY A 41 -4.58 8.54 -3.49
C GLY A 41 -4.88 7.09 -3.84
N ILE A 42 -3.80 6.38 -4.13
CA ILE A 42 -3.77 4.93 -4.34
C ILE A 42 -2.64 4.31 -3.53
N GLU A 43 -2.78 3.06 -3.21
CA GLU A 43 -1.69 2.19 -2.79
C GLU A 43 -1.38 1.21 -3.92
N LEU A 44 -0.12 0.82 -4.08
CA LEU A 44 0.35 -0.14 -5.05
C LEU A 44 1.60 -0.89 -4.57
N ASP A 45 1.79 -2.09 -5.10
CA ASP A 45 2.87 -3.00 -4.73
C ASP A 45 4.00 -3.01 -5.75
N VAL A 46 5.27 -3.00 -5.33
CA VAL A 46 6.41 -2.91 -6.25
C VAL A 46 7.45 -3.98 -5.98
N PHE A 47 7.88 -4.64 -7.06
CA PHE A 47 9.07 -5.47 -7.12
C PHE A 47 10.15 -4.90 -8.03
N LEU A 48 11.40 -5.24 -7.74
CA LEU A 48 12.54 -5.03 -8.65
C LEU A 48 12.77 -6.31 -9.46
N THR A 49 12.77 -6.20 -10.79
CA THR A 49 13.01 -7.31 -11.72
C THR A 49 14.49 -7.68 -11.81
N LYS A 50 14.79 -8.78 -12.49
CA LYS A 50 16.16 -9.23 -12.76
C LYS A 50 17.01 -8.21 -13.52
N ASP A 51 16.40 -7.44 -14.41
CA ASP A 51 17.02 -6.36 -15.18
C ASP A 51 16.78 -4.96 -14.59
N GLU A 52 16.54 -4.90 -13.26
CA GLU A 52 16.43 -3.68 -12.47
C GLU A 52 15.30 -2.72 -12.89
N LYS A 53 14.18 -3.26 -13.38
CA LYS A 53 12.95 -2.51 -13.59
C LYS A 53 12.04 -2.59 -12.37
N LEU A 54 11.38 -1.49 -12.04
CA LEU A 54 10.37 -1.44 -10.98
C LEU A 54 9.01 -1.75 -11.58
N VAL A 55 8.49 -2.95 -11.31
CA VAL A 55 7.19 -3.42 -11.81
C VAL A 55 6.15 -3.37 -10.72
N VAL A 56 4.91 -3.01 -11.09
CA VAL A 56 3.78 -2.96 -10.17
C VAL A 56 3.08 -4.31 -10.16
N PHE A 57 3.24 -5.05 -9.04
CA PHE A 57 2.71 -6.41 -8.88
C PHE A 57 2.75 -6.83 -7.41
N HIS A 58 1.74 -7.61 -6.93
CA HIS A 58 1.66 -7.96 -5.51
C HIS A 58 2.41 -9.25 -5.14
N ASP A 59 2.23 -10.34 -5.91
CA ASP A 59 2.72 -11.66 -5.54
C ASP A 59 4.16 -11.88 -6.03
N LEU A 60 4.94 -12.66 -5.27
CA LEU A 60 6.26 -13.10 -5.73
C LEU A 60 6.16 -14.07 -6.92
N ASP A 61 5.12 -14.94 -6.92
CA ASP A 61 4.81 -15.83 -8.03
C ASP A 61 3.68 -15.23 -8.88
N THR A 62 3.81 -15.28 -10.21
CA THR A 62 2.86 -14.64 -11.13
C THR A 62 1.60 -15.46 -11.40
N GLU A 63 1.48 -16.71 -10.90
CA GLU A 63 0.43 -17.68 -11.28
C GLU A 63 -0.99 -17.20 -10.95
N ARG A 64 -1.20 -16.65 -9.75
CA ARG A 64 -2.53 -16.21 -9.32
C ARG A 64 -3.16 -15.24 -10.31
N LEU A 65 -2.43 -14.23 -10.72
CA LEU A 65 -2.92 -13.17 -11.59
C LEU A 65 -2.81 -13.52 -13.08
N THR A 66 -1.78 -14.28 -13.50
CA THR A 66 -1.52 -14.49 -14.94
C THR A 66 -1.82 -15.91 -15.43
N GLY A 67 -1.87 -16.89 -14.53
CA GLY A 67 -1.97 -18.31 -14.89
C GLY A 67 -0.63 -18.94 -15.30
N VAL A 68 0.47 -18.19 -15.23
CA VAL A 68 1.83 -18.65 -15.52
C VAL A 68 2.66 -18.56 -14.26
N SER A 69 3.17 -19.69 -13.75
CA SER A 69 4.01 -19.72 -12.55
C SER A 69 5.45 -19.35 -12.89
N LYS A 70 5.86 -18.17 -12.41
CA LYS A 70 7.22 -17.61 -12.50
C LYS A 70 7.48 -16.72 -11.29
N THR A 71 8.74 -16.68 -10.84
CA THR A 71 9.18 -15.73 -9.81
C THR A 71 9.45 -14.36 -10.45
N ILE A 72 8.66 -13.33 -10.12
CA ILE A 72 8.71 -12.02 -10.81
C ILE A 72 10.09 -11.34 -10.71
N THR A 73 10.80 -11.53 -9.58
CA THR A 73 12.14 -10.97 -9.37
C THR A 73 13.25 -11.69 -10.17
N GLU A 74 12.96 -12.88 -10.72
CA GLU A 74 13.86 -13.63 -11.58
C GLU A 74 13.61 -13.39 -13.09
N MET A 75 12.53 -12.64 -13.41
CA MET A 75 12.17 -12.28 -14.77
C MET A 75 12.77 -10.94 -15.16
N THR A 76 13.02 -10.78 -16.46
CA THR A 76 13.32 -9.50 -17.10
C THR A 76 12.03 -8.80 -17.53
N TRP A 77 12.06 -7.47 -17.70
CA TRP A 77 10.89 -6.71 -18.17
C TRP A 77 10.33 -7.21 -19.51
N PRO A 78 11.15 -7.52 -20.55
CA PRO A 78 10.63 -8.12 -21.78
C PRO A 78 9.89 -9.44 -21.60
N GLU A 79 10.27 -10.26 -20.61
CA GLU A 79 9.55 -11.51 -20.26
C GLU A 79 8.23 -11.21 -19.58
N ILE A 80 8.20 -10.24 -18.64
CA ILE A 80 7.00 -9.81 -17.93
C ILE A 80 5.97 -9.19 -18.89
N GLN A 81 6.40 -8.44 -19.89
CA GLN A 81 5.53 -7.85 -20.92
C GLN A 81 4.74 -8.89 -21.74
N GLN A 82 5.19 -10.16 -21.77
CA GLN A 82 4.45 -11.25 -22.43
C GLN A 82 3.30 -11.80 -21.57
N LEU A 83 3.28 -11.46 -20.28
CA LEU A 83 2.21 -11.86 -19.36
C LEU A 83 1.02 -10.90 -19.48
N GLU A 84 -0.15 -11.43 -19.16
CA GLU A 84 -1.38 -10.67 -19.02
C GLU A 84 -2.08 -11.06 -17.71
N ILE A 85 -2.55 -10.07 -16.98
CA ILE A 85 -3.43 -10.29 -15.83
C ILE A 85 -4.77 -10.79 -16.36
N LYS A 86 -5.23 -11.92 -15.83
CA LYS A 86 -6.45 -12.59 -16.30
C LYS A 86 -7.67 -11.68 -16.25
N GLN A 87 -8.56 -11.86 -17.23
CA GLN A 87 -9.85 -11.19 -17.28
C GLN A 87 -10.69 -11.46 -16.03
N SER A 88 -10.67 -12.70 -15.52
CA SER A 88 -11.43 -13.10 -14.34
C SER A 88 -10.50 -13.51 -13.21
N LEU A 89 -10.69 -12.94 -12.03
CA LEU A 89 -9.90 -13.21 -10.84
C LEU A 89 -10.78 -13.69 -9.68
N ASN A 90 -10.21 -14.59 -8.86
CA ASN A 90 -10.78 -14.91 -7.57
C ASN A 90 -10.44 -13.80 -6.59
N VAL A 91 -11.46 -13.13 -6.04
CA VAL A 91 -11.32 -12.07 -5.06
C VAL A 91 -12.13 -12.46 -3.81
N GLY A 92 -11.46 -12.90 -2.76
CA GLY A 92 -12.10 -13.56 -1.63
C GLY A 92 -12.86 -14.81 -2.07
N ASP A 93 -14.15 -14.87 -1.78
CA ASP A 93 -15.02 -15.99 -2.16
C ASP A 93 -15.79 -15.75 -3.48
N LYS A 94 -15.49 -14.67 -4.21
CA LYS A 94 -16.14 -14.29 -5.46
C LYS A 94 -15.20 -14.44 -6.65
N VAL A 95 -15.77 -14.68 -7.83
CA VAL A 95 -15.06 -14.52 -9.10
C VAL A 95 -15.56 -13.22 -9.73
N ILE A 96 -14.65 -12.30 -9.98
CA ILE A 96 -14.97 -11.05 -10.68
C ILE A 96 -14.47 -11.16 -12.12
N ASP A 97 -15.37 -10.90 -13.08
CA ASP A 97 -15.04 -10.79 -14.50
C ASP A 97 -14.91 -9.30 -14.86
N TYR A 98 -13.70 -8.88 -15.19
CA TYR A 98 -13.37 -7.50 -15.56
C TYR A 98 -13.52 -7.21 -17.07
N GLY A 99 -14.01 -8.18 -17.85
CA GLY A 99 -14.34 -8.03 -19.28
C GLY A 99 -13.16 -8.21 -20.23
N LYS A 100 -11.93 -7.96 -19.81
CA LYS A 100 -10.71 -8.17 -20.63
C LYS A 100 -9.47 -8.38 -19.74
N PRO A 101 -8.44 -9.04 -20.26
CA PRO A 101 -7.14 -9.08 -19.58
C PRO A 101 -6.45 -7.71 -19.62
N GLU A 102 -5.53 -7.48 -18.67
CA GLU A 102 -4.76 -6.25 -18.57
C GLU A 102 -3.25 -6.54 -18.52
N LYS A 103 -2.44 -5.53 -18.82
CA LYS A 103 -0.97 -5.63 -18.78
C LYS A 103 -0.43 -5.26 -17.41
N ILE A 104 0.67 -5.92 -17.04
CA ILE A 104 1.53 -5.49 -15.93
C ILE A 104 2.20 -4.19 -16.34
N VAL A 105 2.34 -3.24 -15.42
CA VAL A 105 2.86 -1.89 -15.70
C VAL A 105 4.13 -1.61 -14.91
N LEU A 106 4.92 -0.64 -15.38
CA LEU A 106 6.06 -0.11 -14.63
C LEU A 106 5.62 0.97 -13.64
N LEU A 107 6.32 1.07 -12.52
CA LEU A 107 6.11 2.16 -11.56
C LEU A 107 6.30 3.54 -12.21
N GLU A 108 7.28 3.69 -13.12
CA GLU A 108 7.53 4.95 -13.83
C GLU A 108 6.29 5.42 -14.61
N ASP A 109 5.59 4.50 -15.29
CA ASP A 109 4.38 4.80 -16.06
C ASP A 109 3.22 5.23 -15.14
N VAL A 110 3.06 4.57 -14.00
CA VAL A 110 2.01 4.92 -13.01
C VAL A 110 2.29 6.29 -12.40
N LEU A 111 3.53 6.57 -11.99
CA LEU A 111 3.91 7.86 -11.43
C LEU A 111 3.75 9.02 -12.42
N GLU A 112 3.98 8.78 -13.72
CA GLU A 112 3.72 9.79 -14.75
C GLU A 112 2.22 10.08 -14.93
N GLU A 113 1.37 9.04 -14.91
CA GLU A 113 -0.09 9.18 -15.03
C GLU A 113 -0.70 9.91 -13.83
N THR A 114 -0.20 9.62 -12.61
CA THR A 114 -0.76 10.13 -11.34
C THR A 114 -0.15 11.45 -10.87
N ARG A 115 0.94 11.90 -11.49
CA ARG A 115 1.72 13.09 -11.13
C ARG A 115 0.83 14.31 -10.86
N GLY A 116 0.95 14.86 -9.63
CA GLY A 116 0.21 16.04 -9.18
C GLY A 116 -1.31 15.86 -9.08
N LYS A 117 -1.82 14.63 -9.18
CA LYS A 117 -3.26 14.33 -9.17
C LYS A 117 -3.66 13.38 -8.03
N LEU A 118 -2.80 12.42 -7.69
CA LEU A 118 -3.02 11.44 -6.62
C LEU A 118 -1.78 11.33 -5.74
N LEU A 119 -1.99 11.10 -4.46
CA LEU A 119 -0.96 10.60 -3.56
C LEU A 119 -0.76 9.10 -3.80
N VAL A 120 0.49 8.64 -3.94
CA VAL A 120 0.79 7.22 -4.19
C VAL A 120 1.55 6.62 -3.01
N ASP A 121 0.93 5.66 -2.31
CA ASP A 121 1.63 4.76 -1.37
C ASP A 121 2.31 3.65 -2.17
N ILE A 122 3.63 3.66 -2.19
CA ILE A 122 4.43 2.64 -2.88
C ILE A 122 4.87 1.60 -1.86
N GLU A 123 4.17 0.45 -1.80
CA GLU A 123 4.61 -0.65 -0.94
C GLU A 123 5.76 -1.43 -1.59
N ILE A 124 6.92 -1.44 -0.94
CA ILE A 124 8.04 -2.28 -1.36
C ILE A 124 7.78 -3.73 -0.92
N LYS A 125 7.56 -4.61 -1.88
CA LYS A 125 7.47 -6.05 -1.64
C LYS A 125 8.87 -6.64 -1.47
N ALA A 126 9.17 -7.10 -0.28
CA ALA A 126 10.46 -7.66 0.08
C ALA A 126 10.26 -8.87 0.98
N TYR A 127 10.45 -10.06 0.44
CA TYR A 127 10.31 -11.32 1.18
C TYR A 127 11.67 -11.76 1.73
N GLY A 128 11.75 -11.92 3.09
CA GLY A 128 12.93 -12.44 3.76
C GLY A 128 14.04 -11.42 4.06
N ILE A 129 15.18 -11.91 4.55
CA ILE A 129 16.36 -11.10 4.97
C ILE A 129 17.38 -10.99 3.82
N ASP A 130 16.95 -11.18 2.58
CA ASP A 130 17.88 -11.17 1.46
C ASP A 130 18.49 -9.78 1.25
N PHE A 131 19.82 -9.72 1.31
CA PHE A 131 20.57 -8.49 1.04
C PHE A 131 20.38 -7.96 -0.40
N GLY A 132 19.92 -8.79 -1.33
CA GLY A 132 19.57 -8.37 -2.69
C GLY A 132 18.38 -7.39 -2.74
N GLN A 133 17.40 -7.53 -1.85
CA GLN A 133 16.20 -6.70 -1.82
C GLN A 133 16.44 -5.25 -1.35
N ARG A 134 17.61 -4.96 -0.75
CA ARG A 134 18.04 -3.58 -0.45
C ARG A 134 18.07 -2.68 -1.69
N HIS A 135 18.29 -3.28 -2.87
CA HIS A 135 18.34 -2.53 -4.12
C HIS A 135 16.99 -1.94 -4.51
N THR A 136 15.87 -2.56 -4.16
CA THR A 136 14.53 -2.05 -4.46
C THR A 136 14.29 -0.67 -3.84
N GLY A 137 14.62 -0.49 -2.55
CA GLY A 137 14.49 0.83 -1.90
C GLY A 137 15.36 1.90 -2.56
N THR A 138 16.61 1.56 -2.90
CA THR A 138 17.52 2.45 -3.63
C THR A 138 16.99 2.78 -5.04
N ALA A 139 16.48 1.80 -5.77
CA ALA A 139 15.93 1.99 -7.11
C ALA A 139 14.70 2.92 -7.10
N ILE A 140 13.77 2.72 -6.15
CA ILE A 140 12.60 3.58 -5.97
C ILE A 140 13.02 5.01 -5.62
N ALA A 141 13.94 5.20 -4.67
CA ALA A 141 14.43 6.52 -4.29
C ALA A 141 15.06 7.27 -5.49
N ASN A 142 15.85 6.57 -6.31
CA ASN A 142 16.45 7.14 -7.50
C ASN A 142 15.40 7.49 -8.57
N LEU A 143 14.39 6.65 -8.75
CA LEU A 143 13.29 6.93 -9.70
C LEU A 143 12.50 8.16 -9.27
N ILE A 144 12.08 8.25 -8.00
CA ILE A 144 11.34 9.40 -7.44
C ILE A 144 12.15 10.68 -7.63
N LYS A 145 13.44 10.65 -7.31
CA LYS A 145 14.34 11.79 -7.48
C LYS A 145 14.50 12.18 -8.96
N LYS A 146 14.65 11.20 -9.86
CA LYS A 146 14.74 11.44 -11.33
C LYS A 146 13.48 12.11 -11.86
N MET A 147 12.31 11.67 -11.39
CA MET A 147 11.03 12.18 -11.84
C MET A 147 10.60 13.48 -11.14
N GLY A 148 11.14 13.81 -9.98
CA GLY A 148 10.75 14.99 -9.19
C GLY A 148 9.32 14.92 -8.67
N VAL A 149 8.90 13.73 -8.19
CA VAL A 149 7.54 13.45 -7.70
C VAL A 149 7.49 13.20 -6.18
N GLU A 150 8.50 13.64 -5.45
CA GLU A 150 8.63 13.43 -4.01
C GLU A 150 7.46 13.97 -3.17
N LYS A 151 6.64 14.87 -3.72
CA LYS A 151 5.46 15.43 -3.05
C LYS A 151 4.19 14.62 -3.31
N ASP A 152 4.23 13.76 -4.30
CA ASP A 152 3.08 12.97 -4.76
C ASP A 152 3.17 11.52 -4.25
N VAL A 153 4.23 11.17 -3.49
CA VAL A 153 4.49 9.79 -3.06
C VAL A 153 4.89 9.69 -1.60
N PHE A 154 4.59 8.58 -1.00
CA PHE A 154 5.29 8.05 0.17
C PHE A 154 5.55 6.56 -0.02
N VAL A 155 6.52 6.00 0.69
CA VAL A 155 6.99 4.64 0.42
C VAL A 155 6.89 3.81 1.69
N THR A 156 6.23 2.66 1.61
CA THR A 156 6.03 1.77 2.76
C THR A 156 6.59 0.37 2.52
N SER A 157 6.81 -0.37 3.58
CA SER A 157 7.17 -1.78 3.53
C SER A 157 6.93 -2.47 4.87
N PHE A 158 6.69 -3.77 4.83
CA PHE A 158 6.76 -4.65 6.00
C PHE A 158 8.20 -5.01 6.38
N ASN A 159 9.17 -4.66 5.55
CA ASN A 159 10.58 -5.00 5.73
C ASN A 159 11.41 -3.75 6.04
N PHE A 160 12.22 -3.83 7.10
CA PHE A 160 13.10 -2.75 7.55
C PHE A 160 14.14 -2.33 6.50
N TRP A 161 14.79 -3.29 5.85
CA TRP A 161 15.97 -3.01 5.02
C TRP A 161 15.70 -2.16 3.79
N PRO A 162 14.64 -2.38 2.99
CA PRO A 162 14.33 -1.52 1.86
C PRO A 162 14.06 -0.07 2.26
N VAL A 163 13.30 0.13 3.37
CA VAL A 163 13.01 1.48 3.89
C VAL A 163 14.28 2.17 4.36
N TRP A 164 15.14 1.45 5.07
CA TRP A 164 16.43 2.00 5.55
C TRP A 164 17.34 2.43 4.39
N TRP A 165 17.40 1.65 3.29
CA TRP A 165 18.17 2.00 2.09
C TRP A 165 17.53 3.14 1.30
N LEU A 166 16.21 3.20 1.22
CA LEU A 166 15.46 4.31 0.63
C LEU A 166 15.81 5.62 1.32
N GLU A 167 15.69 5.67 2.65
CA GLU A 167 16.00 6.85 3.48
C GLU A 167 17.45 7.30 3.35
N ARG A 168 18.40 6.37 3.21
CA ARG A 168 19.81 6.70 2.98
C ARG A 168 20.09 7.22 1.57
N THR A 169 19.30 6.78 0.59
CA THR A 169 19.48 7.20 -0.81
C THR A 169 18.83 8.55 -1.06
N TYR A 170 17.68 8.79 -0.42
CA TYR A 170 16.96 10.05 -0.53
C TYR A 170 16.45 10.48 0.86
N PRO A 171 17.30 11.11 1.69
CA PRO A 171 16.92 11.57 3.03
C PRO A 171 15.76 12.56 2.99
N GLY A 172 14.75 12.33 3.82
CA GLY A 172 13.57 13.18 3.93
C GLY A 172 12.47 12.90 2.93
N LEU A 173 12.57 11.82 2.15
CA LEU A 173 11.42 11.28 1.42
C LEU A 173 10.42 10.72 2.43
N GLU A 174 9.13 10.94 2.21
CA GLU A 174 8.10 10.37 3.08
C GLU A 174 8.13 8.84 3.00
N SER A 175 8.25 8.19 4.15
CA SER A 175 8.33 6.73 4.25
C SER A 175 7.65 6.19 5.50
N GLY A 176 7.36 4.89 5.52
CA GLY A 176 6.70 4.25 6.63
C GLY A 176 6.89 2.74 6.71
N PHE A 177 6.45 2.19 7.84
CA PHE A 177 6.35 0.75 8.05
C PHE A 177 4.90 0.30 8.07
N SER A 178 4.66 -0.86 7.43
CA SER A 178 3.38 -1.55 7.45
C SER A 178 3.43 -2.69 8.47
N TYR A 179 2.42 -2.80 9.33
CA TYR A 179 2.30 -3.81 10.37
C TYR A 179 1.08 -4.69 10.18
N ALA A 180 1.31 -6.01 10.22
CA ALA A 180 0.29 -7.04 10.10
C ALA A 180 0.26 -7.96 11.35
N PRO A 181 -0.86 -8.65 11.63
CA PRO A 181 -1.03 -9.54 12.78
C PRO A 181 -0.09 -10.74 12.82
N ILE A 182 0.69 -11.00 11.76
CA ILE A 182 1.63 -12.12 11.65
C ILE A 182 2.61 -12.22 12.83
N PHE A 183 2.82 -11.12 13.54
CA PHE A 183 3.73 -11.04 14.69
C PHE A 183 3.05 -11.14 16.05
N LYS A 184 1.73 -11.39 16.12
CA LYS A 184 0.96 -11.50 17.39
C LYS A 184 1.55 -12.47 18.43
N ASN A 185 2.34 -13.46 18.00
CA ASN A 185 2.89 -14.48 18.89
C ASN A 185 4.28 -14.12 19.48
N ASN A 186 4.84 -12.97 19.15
CA ASN A 186 6.12 -12.52 19.66
C ASN A 186 5.99 -11.16 20.34
N PHE A 187 5.74 -11.17 21.66
CA PHE A 187 5.55 -9.97 22.46
C PHE A 187 6.65 -8.91 22.31
N LEU A 188 7.92 -9.30 22.15
CA LEU A 188 9.02 -8.36 21.96
C LEU A 188 8.95 -7.70 20.59
N VAL A 189 8.66 -8.47 19.54
CA VAL A 189 8.53 -7.96 18.18
C VAL A 189 7.29 -7.07 18.08
N GLN A 190 6.17 -7.51 18.65
CA GLN A 190 4.94 -6.74 18.68
C GLN A 190 5.14 -5.39 19.39
N ASN A 191 5.71 -5.36 20.59
CA ASN A 191 6.01 -4.10 21.30
C ASN A 191 6.99 -3.20 20.52
N LEU A 192 8.00 -3.77 19.86
CA LEU A 192 8.95 -3.01 19.06
C LEU A 192 8.26 -2.36 17.85
N MET A 193 7.32 -3.07 17.24
CA MET A 193 6.55 -2.63 16.08
C MET A 193 5.46 -1.61 16.50
N GLU A 194 4.64 -1.91 17.51
CA GLU A 194 3.62 -1.01 18.07
C GLU A 194 4.24 0.27 18.65
N SER A 195 5.48 0.19 19.13
CA SER A 195 6.20 1.38 19.58
C SER A 195 6.61 2.34 18.46
N SER A 196 6.41 1.98 17.18
CA SER A 196 6.91 2.72 15.99
C SER A 196 8.39 3.09 16.09
N LEU A 197 9.14 2.38 16.96
CA LEU A 197 10.54 2.69 17.23
C LEU A 197 11.40 2.45 15.99
N MET A 198 11.10 1.41 15.24
CA MET A 198 11.81 1.08 14.01
C MET A 198 11.67 2.20 12.97
N GLY A 199 10.44 2.71 12.77
CA GLY A 199 10.20 3.86 11.90
C GLY A 199 11.02 5.07 12.31
N LYS A 200 11.00 5.41 13.60
CA LYS A 200 11.76 6.56 14.12
C LYS A 200 13.28 6.41 13.95
N LEU A 201 13.80 5.19 14.04
CA LEU A 201 15.24 4.91 13.85
C LEU A 201 15.71 5.12 12.41
N VAL A 202 14.84 4.98 11.43
CA VAL A 202 15.16 5.19 10.01
C VAL A 202 14.69 6.53 9.47
N GLY A 203 13.97 7.34 10.26
CA GLY A 203 13.48 8.66 9.82
C GLY A 203 12.10 8.63 9.18
N SER A 204 11.35 7.51 9.30
CA SER A 204 9.99 7.38 8.75
C SER A 204 9.05 8.47 9.26
N THR A 205 8.11 8.85 8.41
CA THR A 205 7.10 9.88 8.64
C THR A 205 5.69 9.31 8.85
N SER A 206 5.50 8.01 8.54
CA SER A 206 4.20 7.34 8.65
C SER A 206 4.31 5.91 9.16
N THR A 207 3.16 5.33 9.48
CA THR A 207 3.00 3.91 9.77
C THR A 207 1.64 3.42 9.32
N ASN A 208 1.60 2.22 8.69
CA ASN A 208 0.39 1.54 8.27
C ASN A 208 0.09 0.38 9.21
N ILE A 209 -1.07 0.35 9.81
CA ILE A 209 -1.46 -0.67 10.78
C ILE A 209 -2.71 -1.41 10.26
N SER A 210 -2.67 -2.75 10.36
CA SER A 210 -3.84 -3.56 10.03
C SER A 210 -5.04 -3.17 10.90
N LEU A 211 -6.22 -3.06 10.29
CA LEU A 211 -7.46 -2.57 10.90
C LEU A 211 -7.80 -3.26 12.24
N ASN A 212 -7.48 -4.55 12.38
CA ASN A 212 -7.74 -5.34 13.58
C ASN A 212 -6.68 -5.22 14.69
N MET A 213 -5.66 -4.39 14.51
CA MET A 213 -4.56 -4.17 15.46
C MET A 213 -4.68 -2.85 16.24
N PHE A 214 -5.68 -2.02 15.93
CA PHE A 214 -5.87 -0.77 16.66
C PHE A 214 -6.40 -1.02 18.07
N ASP A 215 -5.72 -0.47 19.06
CA ASP A 215 -6.17 -0.34 20.45
C ASP A 215 -6.62 1.13 20.74
N ASP A 216 -7.11 1.36 21.96
CA ASP A 216 -7.63 2.67 22.35
C ASP A 216 -6.57 3.79 22.37
N ASP A 217 -5.28 3.48 22.39
CA ASP A 217 -4.20 4.45 22.49
C ASP A 217 -3.33 4.52 21.21
N THR A 218 -3.56 3.64 20.22
CA THR A 218 -2.67 3.46 19.06
C THR A 218 -2.45 4.78 18.32
N ILE A 219 -3.52 5.49 17.96
CA ILE A 219 -3.43 6.74 17.19
C ILE A 219 -2.66 7.81 17.98
N GLU A 220 -3.02 7.99 19.26
CA GLU A 220 -2.36 8.98 20.12
C GLU A 220 -0.87 8.67 20.30
N LYS A 221 -0.51 7.40 20.51
CA LYS A 221 0.89 6.95 20.65
C LYS A 221 1.72 7.22 19.40
N VAL A 222 1.13 7.04 18.20
CA VAL A 222 1.78 7.29 16.91
C VAL A 222 1.92 8.79 16.68
N HIS A 223 0.86 9.57 16.87
CA HIS A 223 0.90 11.04 16.70
C HIS A 223 1.88 11.73 17.68
N LYS A 224 1.99 11.25 18.92
CA LYS A 224 3.01 11.75 19.89
C LYS A 224 4.45 11.60 19.39
N LYS A 225 4.68 10.70 18.44
CA LYS A 225 6.00 10.52 17.80
C LYS A 225 6.15 11.35 16.51
N GLY A 226 5.14 12.10 16.12
CA GLY A 226 5.14 12.91 14.91
C GLY A 226 4.97 12.09 13.63
N LEU A 227 4.40 10.89 13.72
CA LEU A 227 4.13 10.02 12.57
C LEU A 227 2.65 10.10 12.18
N ALA A 228 2.37 10.07 10.87
CA ALA A 228 1.04 9.82 10.36
C ALA A 228 0.66 8.34 10.52
N ILE A 229 -0.62 8.05 10.66
CA ILE A 229 -1.13 6.69 10.85
C ILE A 229 -2.21 6.35 9.82
N GLY A 230 -1.98 5.26 9.07
CA GLY A 230 -2.93 4.65 8.16
C GLY A 230 -3.52 3.35 8.67
N ALA A 231 -4.77 3.07 8.33
CA ALA A 231 -5.43 1.80 8.60
C ALA A 231 -5.67 1.03 7.30
N TRP A 232 -5.28 -0.26 7.25
CA TRP A 232 -5.42 -1.16 6.09
C TRP A 232 -5.88 -2.56 6.51
N THR A 233 -6.50 -3.34 5.66
CA THR A 233 -7.27 -2.95 4.51
C THR A 233 -8.72 -2.82 4.94
N VAL A 234 -9.33 -1.67 4.65
CA VAL A 234 -10.73 -1.41 5.00
C VAL A 234 -11.62 -1.96 3.89
N PHE A 235 -12.73 -2.58 4.27
CA PHE A 235 -13.67 -3.25 3.37
C PHE A 235 -12.98 -4.25 2.45
N SER A 236 -12.02 -5.00 3.04
CA SER A 236 -11.20 -5.97 2.31
C SER A 236 -12.07 -7.08 1.71
N GLN A 237 -11.84 -7.35 0.44
CA GLN A 237 -12.46 -8.47 -0.25
C GLN A 237 -11.80 -9.81 0.11
N ASP A 238 -10.55 -9.80 0.58
CA ASP A 238 -9.82 -10.98 1.04
C ASP A 238 -9.64 -10.98 2.57
N SER A 239 -10.73 -11.28 3.29
CA SER A 239 -10.75 -11.32 4.76
C SER A 239 -9.86 -12.41 5.37
N LYS A 240 -9.36 -13.37 4.57
CA LYS A 240 -8.55 -14.50 5.07
C LYS A 240 -7.18 -14.07 5.61
N TRP A 241 -6.65 -12.94 5.15
CA TRP A 241 -5.35 -12.40 5.58
C TRP A 241 -5.42 -11.68 6.94
N LEU A 242 -6.60 -11.24 7.36
CA LEU A 242 -6.78 -10.45 8.58
C LEU A 242 -6.94 -11.28 9.86
N GLY A 243 -6.83 -12.60 9.79
CA GLY A 243 -7.09 -13.48 10.92
C GLY A 243 -8.60 -13.66 11.13
N ASP A 244 -9.14 -13.39 12.33
CA ASP A 244 -10.57 -13.49 12.57
C ASP A 244 -11.33 -12.48 11.70
N SER A 245 -12.23 -12.97 10.84
CA SER A 245 -13.06 -12.12 9.98
C SER A 245 -13.90 -11.17 10.84
N ILE A 246 -13.74 -9.87 10.60
CA ILE A 246 -14.56 -8.84 11.22
C ILE A 246 -15.91 -8.81 10.50
N SER A 247 -17.05 -8.80 11.24
CA SER A 247 -18.34 -8.64 10.57
C SER A 247 -18.43 -7.25 9.90
N PRO A 248 -19.19 -7.13 8.79
CA PRO A 248 -19.34 -5.84 8.09
C PRO A 248 -19.82 -4.69 8.98
N GLU A 249 -20.68 -4.98 9.99
CA GLU A 249 -21.20 -4.00 10.94
C GLU A 249 -20.10 -3.52 11.89
N LYS A 250 -19.29 -4.47 12.40
CA LYS A 250 -18.16 -4.16 13.29
C LYS A 250 -17.06 -3.40 12.55
N GLU A 251 -16.81 -3.75 11.29
CA GLU A 251 -15.85 -3.03 10.48
C GLU A 251 -16.29 -1.58 10.24
N LEU A 252 -17.57 -1.35 9.94
CA LEU A 252 -18.14 -0.03 9.80
C LEU A 252 -18.04 0.79 11.09
N GLU A 253 -18.33 0.18 12.25
CA GLU A 253 -18.18 0.82 13.56
C GLU A 253 -16.72 1.21 13.82
N LEU A 254 -15.79 0.32 13.49
CA LEU A 254 -14.36 0.56 13.67
C LEU A 254 -13.86 1.71 12.78
N VAL A 255 -14.26 1.76 11.51
CA VAL A 255 -13.94 2.89 10.60
C VAL A 255 -14.44 4.21 11.17
N LYS A 256 -15.68 4.26 11.65
CA LYS A 256 -16.25 5.48 12.29
C LYS A 256 -15.46 5.88 13.53
N ASN A 257 -15.14 4.93 14.39
CA ASN A 257 -14.34 5.17 15.60
C ASN A 257 -12.95 5.70 15.27
N LEU A 258 -12.22 5.07 14.34
CA LEU A 258 -10.89 5.51 13.93
C LEU A 258 -10.92 6.91 13.30
N THR A 259 -11.95 7.22 12.50
CA THR A 259 -12.17 8.56 11.93
C THR A 259 -12.30 9.61 13.03
N GLN A 260 -13.17 9.35 14.03
CA GLN A 260 -13.38 10.27 15.17
C GLN A 260 -12.13 10.46 16.02
N ARG A 261 -11.26 9.46 16.07
CA ARG A 261 -10.00 9.47 16.83
C ARG A 261 -8.83 10.07 16.05
N GLY A 262 -9.06 10.45 14.78
CA GLY A 262 -8.08 11.18 13.98
C GLY A 262 -7.07 10.31 13.25
N VAL A 263 -7.45 9.11 12.75
CA VAL A 263 -6.63 8.38 11.77
C VAL A 263 -6.38 9.27 10.56
N ASP A 264 -5.18 9.26 10.01
CA ASP A 264 -4.80 10.19 8.93
C ASP A 264 -5.26 9.71 7.56
N TYR A 265 -5.24 8.40 7.31
CA TYR A 265 -5.70 7.82 6.05
C TYR A 265 -6.17 6.38 6.18
N PHE A 266 -6.97 5.96 5.21
CA PHE A 266 -7.42 4.59 5.03
C PHE A 266 -6.95 4.05 3.68
N ILE A 267 -6.51 2.80 3.65
CA ILE A 267 -6.27 2.00 2.45
C ILE A 267 -7.42 0.99 2.35
N THR A 268 -8.13 0.98 1.21
CA THR A 268 -9.41 0.26 1.09
C THR A 268 -9.59 -0.42 -0.26
N ASP A 269 -10.23 -1.59 -0.27
CA ASP A 269 -10.67 -2.25 -1.52
C ASP A 269 -11.94 -1.63 -2.10
N ASP A 270 -12.78 -0.98 -1.25
CA ASP A 270 -14.01 -0.32 -1.67
C ASP A 270 -14.00 1.20 -1.33
N PRO A 271 -13.30 2.00 -2.14
CA PRO A 271 -13.16 3.43 -1.88
C PRO A 271 -14.46 4.22 -2.04
N ILE A 272 -15.41 3.72 -2.81
CA ILE A 272 -16.72 4.37 -2.99
C ILE A 272 -17.50 4.26 -1.68
N ARG A 273 -17.65 3.06 -1.14
CA ARG A 273 -18.29 2.80 0.14
C ARG A 273 -17.63 3.56 1.28
N LEU A 274 -16.30 3.58 1.32
CA LEU A 274 -15.58 4.31 2.37
C LEU A 274 -15.88 5.81 2.32
N ARG A 275 -15.88 6.43 1.14
CA ARG A 275 -16.26 7.84 1.00
C ARG A 275 -17.68 8.12 1.47
N ASP A 276 -18.63 7.26 1.12
CA ASP A 276 -20.04 7.41 1.55
C ASP A 276 -20.14 7.34 3.08
N VAL A 277 -19.40 6.45 3.73
CA VAL A 277 -19.33 6.37 5.20
C VAL A 277 -18.75 7.66 5.78
N LEU A 278 -17.64 8.16 5.26
CA LEU A 278 -16.99 9.38 5.76
C LEU A 278 -17.86 10.61 5.55
N ASN A 279 -18.54 10.73 4.41
CA ASN A 279 -19.47 11.83 4.12
C ASN A 279 -20.70 11.80 5.06
N GLY A 280 -21.14 10.64 5.48
CA GLY A 280 -22.26 10.49 6.44
C GLY A 280 -21.89 10.79 7.90
N LEU A 281 -20.61 11.06 8.21
CA LEU A 281 -20.12 11.44 9.54
C LEU A 281 -20.03 12.96 9.74
N ASN A 282 -20.07 13.73 8.66
CA ASN A 282 -20.10 15.20 8.62
C ASN A 282 -21.56 15.68 8.64
#